data_df8c89fb0b1658cf0cf5db4c15836a08
#
_entry.id   df8c89fb0b1658cf0cf5db4c15836a08
#
_cell.length_a   1.000
_cell.length_b   1.000
_cell.length_c   1.000
_cell.angle_alpha   90.00
_cell.angle_beta   90.00
_cell.angle_gamma   90.00
#
_symmetry.space_group_name_H-M   'P 1'
#
loop_
_entity.id
_entity.type
_entity.pdbx_description
1 polymer ?
#
loop_
_entity_poly.entity_id
_entity_poly.type
_entity_poly.pdbx_seq_one_letter_code
_entity_poly.pdbx_strand_id
1 'polypeptide(L)'
;LKHLIYFENLLENADNELVKQAQADGGLAIGYTCYHMPEPLLNLGNCFSVRLRAPRTGSLDIATYYMSNYTCEYARALVERGMEGGYQFLDALAGVDACSMMNRAMEHFEILQMNDKPNFFVSHCDIPYKVTDYTLDSYVRQMRRRVLEPLAEKYGVDTSDAAIRKAVAEHNEVCAIISEIGEMRKADNPVITGYEFHV
;
A
#
# COMPACT_ATOMS: atom_id res chain seq x y z
N LEU A 1 8.38 -4.63 25.17
CA LEU A 1 6.97 -5.01 25.25
C LEU A 1 6.02 -3.85 24.93
N LYS A 2 6.26 -2.65 25.51
CA LYS A 2 5.38 -1.48 25.28
C LYS A 2 5.27 -1.09 23.80
N HIS A 3 6.38 -1.06 23.08
CA HIS A 3 6.39 -0.74 21.65
C HIS A 3 5.76 -1.85 20.82
N LEU A 4 5.93 -3.11 21.17
CA LEU A 4 5.30 -4.23 20.49
C LEU A 4 3.76 -4.12 20.57
N ILE A 5 3.22 -3.90 21.78
CA ILE A 5 1.77 -3.68 21.97
C ILE A 5 1.27 -2.50 21.13
N TYR A 6 2.06 -1.44 21.06
CA TYR A 6 1.71 -0.29 20.22
C TYR A 6 1.60 -0.66 18.74
N PHE A 7 2.60 -1.36 18.20
CA PHE A 7 2.56 -1.81 16.81
C PHE A 7 1.45 -2.83 16.55
N GLU A 8 1.22 -3.77 17.46
CA GLU A 8 0.09 -4.71 17.37
C GLU A 8 -1.25 -3.97 17.25
N ASN A 9 -1.45 -2.92 18.05
CA ASN A 9 -2.67 -2.11 17.98
C ASN A 9 -2.81 -1.39 16.62
N LEU A 10 -1.71 -0.89 16.03
CA LEU A 10 -1.73 -0.31 14.70
C LEU A 10 -2.14 -1.33 13.63
N LEU A 11 -1.83 -2.61 13.83
CA LEU A 11 -2.19 -3.67 12.90
C LEU A 11 -3.67 -4.06 12.94
N GLU A 12 -4.41 -3.69 13.99
CA GLU A 12 -5.81 -4.07 14.16
C GLU A 12 -6.76 -3.44 13.15
N ASN A 13 -6.40 -2.25 12.60
CA ASN A 13 -7.22 -1.55 11.60
C ASN A 13 -6.34 -0.99 10.49
N ALA A 14 -6.83 -1.06 9.24
CA ALA A 14 -6.18 -0.39 8.13
C ALA A 14 -6.22 1.14 8.30
N ASP A 15 -7.32 1.66 8.81
CA ASP A 15 -7.52 3.06 9.23
C ASP A 15 -7.06 3.24 10.69
N ASN A 16 -5.77 3.09 10.93
CA ASN A 16 -5.18 3.24 12.25
C ASN A 16 -4.91 4.70 12.63
N GLU A 17 -4.42 4.92 13.87
CA GLU A 17 -4.20 6.27 14.39
C GLU A 17 -3.18 7.08 13.59
N LEU A 18 -2.17 6.45 12.97
CA LEU A 18 -1.18 7.15 12.14
C LEU A 18 -1.80 7.67 10.84
N VAL A 19 -2.66 6.87 10.23
CA VAL A 19 -3.42 7.29 9.04
C VAL A 19 -4.34 8.45 9.39
N LYS A 20 -5.08 8.34 10.49
CA LYS A 20 -5.97 9.41 10.98
C LYS A 20 -5.21 10.69 11.31
N GLN A 21 -4.06 10.58 11.94
CA GLN A 21 -3.22 11.74 12.22
C GLN A 21 -2.71 12.39 10.92
N ALA A 22 -2.20 11.60 9.97
CA ALA A 22 -1.76 12.12 8.69
C ALA A 22 -2.88 12.88 7.95
N GLN A 23 -4.10 12.33 7.96
CA GLN A 23 -5.26 13.00 7.35
C GLN A 23 -5.72 14.24 8.13
N ALA A 24 -5.65 14.24 9.45
CA ALA A 24 -5.95 15.42 10.27
C ALA A 24 -4.98 16.57 10.00
N ASP A 25 -3.74 16.24 9.64
CA ASP A 25 -2.70 17.20 9.23
C ASP A 25 -2.82 17.61 7.74
N GLY A 26 -3.90 17.23 7.07
CA GLY A 26 -4.17 17.53 5.67
C GLY A 26 -3.46 16.61 4.67
N GLY A 27 -3.01 15.45 5.14
CA GLY A 27 -2.37 14.42 4.30
C GLY A 27 -3.36 13.56 3.53
N LEU A 28 -2.84 12.88 2.51
CA LEU A 28 -3.56 11.96 1.64
C LEU A 28 -3.20 10.52 2.00
N ALA A 29 -4.18 9.66 2.18
CA ALA A 29 -3.98 8.25 2.42
C ALA A 29 -3.93 7.48 1.09
N ILE A 30 -2.76 6.99 0.71
CA ILE A 30 -2.55 6.25 -0.54
C ILE A 30 -2.41 4.77 -0.24
N GLY A 31 -3.46 4.00 -0.55
CA GLY A 31 -3.45 2.54 -0.39
C GLY A 31 -2.54 1.84 -1.39
N TYR A 32 -1.90 0.74 -0.98
CA TYR A 32 -1.21 -0.16 -1.89
C TYR A 32 -1.29 -1.62 -1.39
N THR A 33 -1.10 -2.57 -2.28
CA THR A 33 -1.30 -4.00 -1.96
C THR A 33 -0.01 -4.81 -1.94
N CYS A 34 0.96 -4.46 -2.75
CA CYS A 34 2.14 -5.28 -2.99
C CYS A 34 3.44 -4.46 -2.85
N TYR A 35 4.46 -5.07 -2.26
CA TYR A 35 5.78 -4.46 -2.09
C TYR A 35 6.52 -4.13 -3.42
N HIS A 36 6.04 -4.65 -4.54
CA HIS A 36 6.55 -4.26 -5.85
C HIS A 36 6.12 -2.84 -6.28
N MET A 37 5.12 -2.25 -5.62
CA MET A 37 4.83 -0.84 -5.77
C MET A 37 5.95 -0.03 -5.09
N PRO A 38 6.61 0.91 -5.80
CA PRO A 38 7.67 1.72 -5.20
C PRO A 38 7.08 2.70 -4.19
N GLU A 39 7.06 2.29 -2.94
CA GLU A 39 6.45 3.01 -1.81
C GLU A 39 6.88 4.48 -1.70
N PRO A 40 8.16 4.87 -2.00
CA PRO A 40 8.55 6.27 -1.98
C PRO A 40 7.67 7.18 -2.85
N LEU A 41 7.13 6.67 -3.97
CA LEU A 41 6.22 7.44 -4.82
C LEU A 41 4.84 7.66 -4.19
N LEU A 42 4.49 6.91 -3.16
CA LEU A 42 3.25 7.02 -2.41
C LEU A 42 3.40 7.87 -1.13
N ASN A 43 4.60 8.40 -0.88
CA ASN A 43 4.94 9.26 0.25
C ASN A 43 5.48 10.63 -0.19
N LEU A 44 5.04 11.12 -1.36
CA LEU A 44 5.42 12.43 -1.86
C LEU A 44 4.64 13.54 -1.13
N GLY A 45 5.34 14.58 -0.74
CA GLY A 45 4.72 15.75 -0.12
C GLY A 45 3.96 15.40 1.17
N ASN A 46 2.65 15.52 1.14
CA ASN A 46 1.76 15.17 2.24
C ASN A 46 1.05 13.82 2.05
N CYS A 47 1.50 12.99 1.10
CA CYS A 47 0.99 11.63 0.94
C CYS A 47 1.50 10.72 2.06
N PHE A 48 0.67 9.80 2.49
CA PHE A 48 0.94 8.77 3.48
C PHE A 48 0.57 7.39 2.91
N SER A 49 1.56 6.53 2.70
CA SER A 49 1.35 5.19 2.15
C SER A 49 0.69 4.27 3.19
N VAL A 50 -0.30 3.51 2.75
CA VAL A 50 -1.02 2.54 3.59
C VAL A 50 -1.03 1.19 2.90
N ARG A 51 -0.24 0.24 3.39
CA ARG A 51 -0.33 -1.12 2.90
C ARG A 51 -1.66 -1.73 3.34
N LEU A 52 -2.52 -2.03 2.36
CA LEU A 52 -3.85 -2.57 2.66
C LEU A 52 -3.78 -3.94 3.31
N ARG A 53 -4.57 -4.09 4.33
CA ARG A 53 -4.84 -5.32 5.05
C ARG A 53 -6.34 -5.38 5.32
N ALA A 54 -6.87 -6.57 5.50
CA ALA A 54 -8.25 -6.79 5.84
C ALA A 54 -8.36 -7.43 7.25
N PRO A 55 -7.93 -6.73 8.31
CA PRO A 55 -8.02 -7.25 9.66
C PRO A 55 -9.51 -7.39 10.04
N ARG A 56 -9.82 -8.39 10.86
CA ARG A 56 -11.17 -8.64 11.39
C ARG A 56 -12.24 -8.90 10.32
N THR A 57 -11.84 -9.38 9.14
CA THR A 57 -12.80 -9.86 8.15
C THR A 57 -13.46 -11.14 8.69
N GLY A 58 -14.74 -11.05 9.02
CA GLY A 58 -15.48 -12.13 9.68
C GLY A 58 -15.99 -13.21 8.72
N SER A 59 -16.23 -12.84 7.47
CA SER A 59 -16.66 -13.75 6.40
C SER A 59 -16.06 -13.31 5.06
N LEU A 60 -16.26 -14.13 4.03
CA LEU A 60 -15.90 -13.83 2.65
C LEU A 60 -17.12 -14.02 1.72
N ASP A 61 -18.30 -13.86 2.27
CA ASP A 61 -19.56 -14.19 1.58
C ASP A 61 -19.80 -13.23 0.39
N ILE A 62 -19.61 -11.94 0.59
CA ILE A 62 -19.78 -10.95 -0.48
C ILE A 62 -18.70 -11.14 -1.57
N ALA A 63 -17.45 -11.28 -1.15
CA ALA A 63 -16.34 -11.47 -2.08
C ALA A 63 -16.52 -12.73 -2.94
N THR A 64 -17.17 -13.77 -2.42
CA THR A 64 -17.42 -15.03 -3.14
C THR A 64 -18.34 -14.86 -4.35
N TYR A 65 -19.20 -13.83 -4.37
CA TYR A 65 -20.01 -13.51 -5.57
C TYR A 65 -19.16 -12.95 -6.72
N TYR A 66 -18.05 -12.32 -6.42
CA TYR A 66 -17.20 -11.63 -7.39
C TYR A 66 -15.90 -12.39 -7.71
N MET A 67 -15.43 -13.19 -6.76
CA MET A 67 -14.17 -13.92 -6.85
C MET A 67 -14.37 -15.38 -6.46
N SER A 68 -13.83 -16.29 -7.27
CA SER A 68 -13.91 -17.73 -6.99
C SER A 68 -13.30 -18.10 -5.64
N ASN A 69 -13.84 -19.13 -5.00
CA ASN A 69 -13.28 -19.74 -3.77
C ASN A 69 -11.82 -20.23 -3.93
N TYR A 70 -11.37 -20.46 -5.16
CA TYR A 70 -9.99 -20.82 -5.46
C TYR A 70 -9.03 -19.61 -5.50
N THR A 71 -9.58 -18.39 -5.42
CA THR A 71 -8.78 -17.18 -5.37
C THR A 71 -8.16 -17.02 -3.98
N CYS A 72 -6.97 -16.42 -3.94
CA CYS A 72 -6.24 -16.10 -2.70
C CYS A 72 -7.17 -15.44 -1.67
N GLU A 73 -7.15 -15.98 -0.45
CA GLU A 73 -8.01 -15.51 0.64
C GLU A 73 -7.76 -14.04 0.99
N TYR A 74 -6.49 -13.60 0.96
CA TYR A 74 -6.15 -12.20 1.16
C TYR A 74 -6.79 -11.28 0.11
N ALA A 75 -6.76 -11.66 -1.18
CA ALA A 75 -7.39 -10.87 -2.23
C ALA A 75 -8.92 -10.79 -2.05
N ARG A 76 -9.56 -11.89 -1.66
CA ARG A 76 -11.00 -11.92 -1.34
C ARG A 76 -11.32 -11.08 -0.10
N ALA A 77 -10.50 -11.17 0.95
CA ALA A 77 -10.70 -10.38 2.17
C ALA A 77 -10.60 -8.87 1.91
N LEU A 78 -9.73 -8.43 0.99
CA LEU A 78 -9.68 -7.02 0.57
C LEU A 78 -10.97 -6.60 -0.14
N VAL A 79 -11.52 -7.44 -1.02
CA VAL A 79 -12.80 -7.16 -1.69
C VAL A 79 -13.95 -7.13 -0.68
N GLU A 80 -14.04 -8.10 0.20
CA GLU A 80 -15.04 -8.12 1.28
C GLU A 80 -15.01 -6.83 2.08
N ARG A 81 -13.83 -6.48 2.61
CA ARG A 81 -13.64 -5.28 3.41
C ARG A 81 -13.92 -3.99 2.63
N GLY A 82 -13.58 -3.97 1.33
CA GLY A 82 -13.90 -2.85 0.44
C GLY A 82 -15.41 -2.65 0.30
N MET A 83 -16.16 -3.73 0.08
CA MET A 83 -17.63 -3.71 -0.03
C MET A 83 -18.32 -3.30 1.29
N GLU A 84 -17.72 -3.62 2.43
CA GLU A 84 -18.15 -3.14 3.75
C GLU A 84 -17.83 -1.65 4.01
N GLY A 85 -17.20 -0.95 3.06
CA GLY A 85 -16.79 0.45 3.21
C GLY A 85 -15.52 0.65 4.06
N GLY A 86 -14.77 -0.41 4.34
CA GLY A 86 -13.61 -0.36 5.21
C GLY A 86 -12.42 0.44 4.67
N TYR A 87 -12.49 0.90 3.41
CA TYR A 87 -11.43 1.69 2.76
C TYR A 87 -11.90 3.05 2.25
N GLN A 88 -13.00 3.58 2.80
CA GLN A 88 -13.50 4.92 2.47
C GLN A 88 -12.52 6.05 2.85
N PHE A 89 -11.59 5.79 3.75
CA PHE A 89 -10.56 6.75 4.15
C PHE A 89 -9.50 7.01 3.07
N LEU A 90 -9.30 6.10 2.12
CA LEU A 90 -8.29 6.22 1.07
C LEU A 90 -8.61 7.33 0.08
N ASP A 91 -7.56 7.99 -0.41
CA ASP A 91 -7.62 8.98 -1.49
C ASP A 91 -7.22 8.38 -2.83
N ALA A 92 -6.38 7.35 -2.83
CA ALA A 92 -6.06 6.56 -4.01
C ALA A 92 -5.68 5.12 -3.61
N LEU A 93 -5.70 4.21 -4.58
CA LEU A 93 -5.26 2.84 -4.44
C LEU A 93 -4.29 2.49 -5.57
N ALA A 94 -3.04 2.20 -5.22
CA ALA A 94 -1.99 1.85 -6.16
C ALA A 94 -1.72 0.34 -6.15
N GLY A 95 -1.89 -0.30 -7.31
CA GLY A 95 -1.65 -1.72 -7.52
C GLY A 95 -0.61 -1.99 -8.59
N VAL A 96 -0.06 -3.18 -8.55
CA VAL A 96 0.89 -3.68 -9.54
C VAL A 96 0.45 -5.03 -10.09
N ASP A 97 0.66 -5.25 -11.37
CA ASP A 97 0.36 -6.52 -12.03
C ASP A 97 1.48 -7.54 -11.74
N ALA A 98 1.50 -8.03 -10.51
CA ALA A 98 2.41 -9.07 -10.04
C ALA A 98 1.69 -10.40 -9.78
N CYS A 99 0.36 -10.37 -9.64
CA CYS A 99 -0.44 -11.52 -9.26
C CYS A 99 -1.85 -11.38 -9.81
N SER A 100 -2.27 -12.32 -10.66
CA SER A 100 -3.60 -12.31 -11.29
C SER A 100 -4.77 -12.27 -10.30
N MET A 101 -4.60 -12.86 -9.11
CA MET A 101 -5.62 -12.84 -8.08
C MET A 101 -5.76 -11.46 -7.46
N MET A 102 -4.65 -10.77 -7.22
CA MET A 102 -4.66 -9.40 -6.70
C MET A 102 -5.15 -8.41 -7.75
N ASN A 103 -4.77 -8.60 -9.03
CA ASN A 103 -5.30 -7.77 -10.11
C ASN A 103 -6.82 -7.81 -10.15
N ARG A 104 -7.40 -9.00 -10.00
CA ARG A 104 -8.86 -9.13 -9.96
C ARG A 104 -9.47 -8.36 -8.78
N ALA A 105 -8.85 -8.39 -7.61
CA ALA A 105 -9.32 -7.60 -6.47
C ALA A 105 -9.24 -6.09 -6.78
N MET A 106 -8.13 -5.62 -7.35
CA MET A 106 -7.95 -4.21 -7.73
C MET A 106 -8.98 -3.75 -8.78
N GLU A 107 -9.26 -4.56 -9.80
CA GLU A 107 -10.31 -4.29 -10.80
C GLU A 107 -11.69 -4.15 -10.13
N HIS A 108 -11.99 -4.97 -9.13
CA HIS A 108 -13.25 -4.85 -8.40
C HIS A 108 -13.36 -3.56 -7.61
N PHE A 109 -12.27 -3.03 -7.06
CA PHE A 109 -12.29 -1.72 -6.41
C PHE A 109 -12.78 -0.62 -7.37
N GLU A 110 -12.37 -0.69 -8.62
CA GLU A 110 -12.76 0.28 -9.65
C GLU A 110 -14.17 0.01 -10.17
N ILE A 111 -14.47 -1.23 -10.61
CA ILE A 111 -15.74 -1.60 -11.25
C ILE A 111 -16.91 -1.46 -10.27
N LEU A 112 -16.74 -1.86 -9.02
CA LEU A 112 -17.78 -1.82 -7.99
C LEU A 112 -17.80 -0.49 -7.22
N GLN A 113 -16.93 0.45 -7.58
CA GLN A 113 -16.85 1.77 -6.95
C GLN A 113 -16.81 1.68 -5.42
N MET A 114 -15.89 0.88 -4.89
CA MET A 114 -15.80 0.61 -3.45
C MET A 114 -15.36 1.80 -2.59
N ASN A 115 -15.14 2.97 -3.20
CA ASN A 115 -14.82 4.21 -2.52
C ASN A 115 -15.58 5.36 -3.19
N ASP A 116 -16.28 6.15 -2.41
CA ASP A 116 -17.22 7.19 -2.87
C ASP A 116 -16.57 8.56 -3.05
N LYS A 117 -15.27 8.72 -2.72
CA LYS A 117 -14.59 10.01 -2.86
C LYS A 117 -14.50 10.43 -4.33
N PRO A 118 -14.88 11.67 -4.69
CA PRO A 118 -14.97 12.10 -6.10
C PRO A 118 -13.62 12.09 -6.83
N ASN A 119 -12.51 12.26 -6.12
CA ASN A 119 -11.17 12.25 -6.69
C ASN A 119 -10.44 10.90 -6.52
N PHE A 120 -11.07 9.93 -5.87
CA PHE A 120 -10.48 8.61 -5.72
C PHE A 120 -10.13 8.00 -7.09
N PHE A 121 -9.01 7.33 -7.16
CA PHE A 121 -8.60 6.59 -8.35
C PHE A 121 -7.87 5.30 -7.98
N VAL A 122 -7.99 4.33 -8.85
CA VAL A 122 -7.21 3.08 -8.80
C VAL A 122 -6.15 3.13 -9.87
N SER A 123 -4.92 2.82 -9.50
CA SER A 123 -3.77 2.74 -10.41
C SER A 123 -3.33 1.29 -10.57
N HIS A 124 -3.18 0.85 -11.81
CA HIS A 124 -2.58 -0.44 -12.16
C HIS A 124 -1.30 -0.25 -12.95
N CYS A 125 -0.20 -0.81 -12.47
CA CYS A 125 1.11 -0.71 -13.13
C CYS A 125 1.66 -2.11 -13.40
N ASP A 126 2.08 -2.37 -14.65
CA ASP A 126 2.71 -3.62 -15.02
C ASP A 126 4.14 -3.67 -14.46
N ILE A 127 4.57 -4.85 -14.00
CA ILE A 127 5.93 -5.09 -13.55
C ILE A 127 6.68 -5.86 -14.63
N PRO A 128 7.84 -5.38 -15.09
CA PRO A 128 8.63 -6.10 -16.06
C PRO A 128 9.25 -7.36 -15.45
N TYR A 129 9.05 -8.52 -16.08
CA TYR A 129 9.70 -9.78 -15.69
C TYR A 129 11.21 -9.81 -15.98
N LYS A 130 11.65 -9.00 -16.94
CA LYS A 130 13.06 -8.89 -17.31
C LYS A 130 13.47 -7.42 -17.20
N VAL A 131 14.63 -7.20 -16.59
CA VAL A 131 15.21 -5.86 -16.50
C VAL A 131 16.06 -5.63 -17.75
N THR A 132 15.59 -4.75 -18.61
CA THR A 132 16.29 -4.23 -19.79
C THR A 132 16.03 -2.73 -19.83
N ASP A 133 16.84 -1.97 -20.58
CA ASP A 133 16.64 -0.53 -20.72
C ASP A 133 15.23 -0.20 -21.22
N TYR A 134 14.74 -0.94 -22.20
CA TYR A 134 13.38 -0.76 -22.73
C TYR A 134 12.30 -1.00 -21.67
N THR A 135 12.42 -2.07 -20.88
CA THR A 135 11.42 -2.39 -19.85
C THR A 135 11.49 -1.44 -18.67
N LEU A 136 12.69 -0.94 -18.35
CA LEU A 136 12.87 0.09 -17.33
C LEU A 136 12.20 1.40 -17.76
N ASP A 137 12.44 1.87 -18.99
CA ASP A 137 11.79 3.05 -19.54
C ASP A 137 10.26 2.91 -19.57
N SER A 138 9.76 1.72 -19.93
CA SER A 138 8.33 1.45 -19.91
C SER A 138 7.76 1.53 -18.49
N TYR A 139 8.45 0.96 -17.51
CA TYR A 139 8.04 0.99 -16.11
C TYR A 139 8.02 2.42 -15.56
N VAL A 140 9.06 3.20 -15.83
CA VAL A 140 9.13 4.63 -15.44
C VAL A 140 7.97 5.42 -16.04
N ARG A 141 7.67 5.22 -17.34
CA ARG A 141 6.53 5.89 -17.98
C ARG A 141 5.20 5.51 -17.32
N GLN A 142 5.01 4.25 -16.95
CA GLN A 142 3.79 3.80 -16.25
C GLN A 142 3.67 4.44 -14.87
N MET A 143 4.74 4.42 -14.07
CA MET A 143 4.74 5.07 -12.75
C MET A 143 4.39 6.55 -12.88
N ARG A 144 4.98 7.25 -13.84
CA ARG A 144 4.69 8.67 -14.10
C ARG A 144 3.22 8.86 -14.45
N ARG A 145 2.73 8.16 -15.47
CA ARG A 145 1.37 8.35 -16.02
C ARG A 145 0.28 7.86 -15.07
N ARG A 146 0.50 6.74 -14.37
CA ARG A 146 -0.55 6.07 -13.61
C ARG A 146 -0.53 6.39 -12.11
N VAL A 147 0.57 6.92 -11.60
CA VAL A 147 0.71 7.27 -10.18
C VAL A 147 0.95 8.76 -10.02
N LEU A 148 2.04 9.30 -10.58
CA LEU A 148 2.47 10.67 -10.31
C LEU A 148 1.55 11.72 -10.94
N GLU A 149 1.19 11.57 -12.21
CA GLU A 149 0.28 12.50 -12.89
C GLU A 149 -1.08 12.58 -12.22
N PRO A 150 -1.78 11.46 -11.89
CA PRO A 150 -3.05 11.54 -11.17
C PRO A 150 -2.94 12.17 -9.77
N LEU A 151 -1.85 11.93 -9.04
CA LEU A 151 -1.62 12.57 -7.74
C LEU A 151 -1.45 14.09 -7.90
N ALA A 152 -0.68 14.53 -8.92
CA ALA A 152 -0.51 15.95 -9.19
C ALA A 152 -1.80 16.61 -9.68
N GLU A 153 -2.52 16.00 -10.63
CA GLU A 153 -3.72 16.57 -11.23
C GLU A 153 -4.92 16.64 -10.27
N LYS A 154 -5.15 15.58 -9.49
CA LYS A 154 -6.33 15.48 -8.62
C LYS A 154 -6.11 16.12 -7.25
N TYR A 155 -4.89 16.12 -6.77
CA TYR A 155 -4.56 16.52 -5.39
C TYR A 155 -3.50 17.60 -5.27
N GLY A 156 -2.88 18.02 -6.37
CA GLY A 156 -1.84 19.06 -6.36
C GLY A 156 -0.53 18.61 -5.71
N VAL A 157 -0.26 17.31 -5.66
CA VAL A 157 0.97 16.76 -5.06
C VAL A 157 2.18 17.18 -5.89
N ASP A 158 3.24 17.65 -5.23
CA ASP A 158 4.52 17.94 -5.89
C ASP A 158 5.21 16.63 -6.29
N THR A 159 5.28 16.40 -7.59
CA THR A 159 5.92 15.24 -8.21
C THR A 159 7.25 15.56 -8.89
N SER A 160 7.89 16.67 -8.49
CA SER A 160 9.19 17.07 -8.98
C SER A 160 10.29 16.07 -8.62
N ASP A 161 11.38 16.10 -9.39
CA ASP A 161 12.55 15.26 -9.10
C ASP A 161 13.13 15.53 -7.70
N ALA A 162 12.98 16.74 -7.18
CA ALA A 162 13.42 17.10 -5.83
C ALA A 162 12.54 16.40 -4.77
N ALA A 163 11.22 16.41 -4.94
CA ALA A 163 10.28 15.74 -4.07
C ALA A 163 10.50 14.21 -4.07
N ILE A 164 10.69 13.62 -5.26
CA ILE A 164 10.97 12.19 -5.39
C ILE A 164 12.29 11.82 -4.69
N ARG A 165 13.36 12.59 -4.90
CA ARG A 165 14.65 12.32 -4.23
C ARG A 165 14.54 12.40 -2.71
N LYS A 166 13.76 13.35 -2.19
CA LYS A 166 13.50 13.47 -0.75
C LYS A 166 12.78 12.23 -0.22
N ALA A 167 11.67 11.82 -0.84
CA ALA A 167 10.90 10.65 -0.44
C ALA A 167 11.74 9.35 -0.49
N VAL A 168 12.59 9.20 -1.53
CA VAL A 168 13.52 8.06 -1.62
C VAL A 168 14.56 8.09 -0.50
N ALA A 169 15.09 9.25 -0.15
CA ALA A 169 16.07 9.37 0.94
C ALA A 169 15.45 9.00 2.29
N GLU A 170 14.26 9.51 2.59
CA GLU A 170 13.51 9.17 3.81
C GLU A 170 13.16 7.67 3.89
N HIS A 171 12.71 7.08 2.79
CA HIS A 171 12.43 5.64 2.71
C HIS A 171 13.70 4.81 2.93
N ASN A 172 14.83 5.20 2.35
CA ASN A 172 16.10 4.49 2.52
C ASN A 172 16.60 4.56 3.97
N GLU A 173 16.37 5.67 4.68
CA GLU A 173 16.68 5.79 6.11
C GLU A 173 15.85 4.80 6.93
N VAL A 174 14.55 4.72 6.68
CA VAL A 174 13.68 3.72 7.34
C VAL A 174 14.14 2.29 7.03
N CYS A 175 14.46 1.98 5.77
CA CYS A 175 14.96 0.66 5.39
C CYS A 175 16.28 0.31 6.09
N ALA A 176 17.18 1.30 6.28
CA ALA A 176 18.42 1.10 7.01
C ALA A 176 18.16 0.75 8.47
N ILE A 177 17.25 1.46 9.14
CA ILE A 177 16.86 1.19 10.53
C ILE A 177 16.25 -0.20 10.66
N ILE A 178 15.33 -0.58 9.79
CA ILE A 178 14.71 -1.91 9.78
C ILE A 178 15.77 -3.00 9.57
N SER A 179 16.73 -2.76 8.67
CA SER A 179 17.84 -3.70 8.43
C SER A 179 18.72 -3.87 9.67
N GLU A 180 19.02 -2.78 10.36
CA GLU A 180 19.80 -2.80 11.61
C GLU A 180 19.08 -3.59 12.71
N ILE A 181 17.76 -3.37 12.87
CA ILE A 181 16.93 -4.18 13.78
C ILE A 181 16.96 -5.66 13.37
N GLY A 182 16.90 -5.95 12.07
CA GLY A 182 17.01 -7.31 11.52
C GLY A 182 18.32 -8.02 11.87
N GLU A 183 19.44 -7.28 11.90
CA GLU A 183 20.76 -7.83 12.29
C GLU A 183 20.79 -8.31 13.75
N MET A 184 20.01 -7.69 14.65
CA MET A 184 19.92 -8.12 16.06
C MET A 184 19.42 -9.55 16.23
N ARG A 185 18.74 -10.11 15.20
CA ARG A 185 18.23 -11.48 15.18
C ARG A 185 19.29 -12.52 14.84
N LYS A 186 20.45 -12.12 14.35
CA LYS A 186 21.55 -13.00 13.97
C LYS A 186 22.49 -13.36 15.14
N ALA A 187 22.30 -12.74 16.31
CA ALA A 187 23.08 -13.05 17.50
C ALA A 187 22.77 -14.46 18.02
N ASP A 188 23.74 -15.10 18.69
CA ASP A 188 23.56 -16.41 19.34
C ASP A 188 22.41 -16.41 20.35
N ASN A 189 22.19 -15.27 21.01
CA ASN A 189 21.05 -15.02 21.89
C ASN A 189 20.31 -13.80 21.37
N PRO A 190 19.36 -13.98 20.41
CA PRO A 190 18.66 -12.87 19.81
C PRO A 190 17.79 -12.14 20.84
N VAL A 191 17.86 -10.80 20.83
CA VAL A 191 17.08 -9.95 21.74
C VAL A 191 15.65 -9.70 21.27
N ILE A 192 15.35 -10.03 20.00
CA ILE A 192 14.01 -9.96 19.41
C ILE A 192 13.70 -11.26 18.67
N THR A 193 12.45 -11.68 18.73
CA THR A 193 11.93 -12.84 18.01
C THR A 193 11.57 -12.49 16.56
N GLY A 194 11.31 -13.51 15.73
CA GLY A 194 10.78 -13.32 14.39
C GLY A 194 9.43 -12.61 14.39
N TYR A 195 8.58 -12.92 15.34
CA TYR A 195 7.28 -12.27 15.50
C TYR A 195 7.43 -10.76 15.83
N GLU A 196 8.22 -10.43 16.86
CA GLU A 196 8.47 -9.03 17.26
C GLU A 196 9.09 -8.19 16.13
N PHE A 197 9.86 -8.80 15.24
CA PHE A 197 10.41 -8.12 14.07
C PHE A 197 9.35 -7.87 12.98
N HIS A 198 8.34 -8.73 12.86
CA HIS A 198 7.29 -8.61 11.83
C HIS A 198 6.12 -7.71 12.25
N VAL A 199 5.98 -7.44 13.52
CA VAL A 199 5.00 -6.50 14.07
C VAL A 199 5.51 -5.08 13.98
#